data_83d4af3a9a64f9e15805a3a6ef162d98
#
_entry.id   83d4af3a9a64f9e15805a3a6ef162d98
#
_cell.length_a   1.000
_cell.length_b   1.000
_cell.length_c   1.000
_cell.angle_alpha   90.00
_cell.angle_beta   90.00
_cell.angle_gamma   90.00
#
_symmetry.space_group_name_H-M   'P 1'
#
loop_
_entity.id
_entity.type
_entity.pdbx_description
1 polymer ?
#
loop_
_entity_poly.entity_id
_entity_poly.type
_entity_poly.pdbx_seq_one_letter_code
_entity_poly.pdbx_strand_id
1 'polypeptide(L)'
;MYQMSLGFRSLLFRKKQYISLFLVCAFGVCVSVFCLFLIDGMLSALKMRAKLYYGGDLQFIGGTRNLYFADYKAEIEKLKEIFPEEAIITPRFDFDSRNAAIYFEGTGVRQRVVKGVDFEKEAESFKKVTFVSGSFEEMAGSNGILLSKPIAAMLEVKVGDMVTFMLRNSENYINTVLLEVKGIFTDSSVFGMYTSYMYIGVLRN
;
A
#
# COMPACT_ATOMS: atom_id res chain seq x y z
N MET A 1 -50.67 4.61 36.86
CA MET A 1 -49.72 5.49 37.59
C MET A 1 -49.10 4.84 38.84
N TYR A 2 -49.87 4.07 39.65
CA TYR A 2 -49.37 3.45 40.89
C TYR A 2 -48.23 2.45 40.70
N GLN A 3 -48.25 1.64 39.65
CA GLN A 3 -47.19 0.62 39.36
C GLN A 3 -45.84 1.24 38.99
N MET A 4 -45.80 2.35 38.27
CA MET A 4 -44.56 3.09 37.98
C MET A 4 -43.90 3.69 39.22
N SER A 5 -44.72 4.17 40.16
CA SER A 5 -44.25 4.73 41.44
C SER A 5 -43.63 3.67 42.35
N LEU A 6 -44.16 2.44 42.38
CA LEU A 6 -43.63 1.31 43.14
C LEU A 6 -42.29 0.83 42.56
N GLY A 7 -42.15 0.77 41.22
CA GLY A 7 -40.89 0.43 40.55
C GLY A 7 -39.79 1.43 40.89
N PHE A 8 -40.09 2.72 40.84
CA PHE A 8 -39.12 3.78 41.15
C PHE A 8 -38.66 3.75 42.62
N ARG A 9 -39.58 3.46 43.53
CA ARG A 9 -39.32 3.33 44.97
C ARG A 9 -38.43 2.10 45.28
N SER A 10 -38.66 0.97 44.60
CA SER A 10 -37.81 -0.24 44.69
C SER A 10 -36.40 0.00 44.16
N LEU A 11 -36.25 0.75 43.06
CA LEU A 11 -34.96 1.16 42.53
C LEU A 11 -34.15 2.00 43.51
N LEU A 12 -34.79 2.96 44.18
CA LEU A 12 -34.13 3.82 45.17
C LEU A 12 -33.69 3.06 46.44
N PHE A 13 -34.47 2.06 46.88
CA PHE A 13 -34.12 1.26 48.05
C PHE A 13 -32.94 0.33 47.83
N ARG A 14 -32.74 -0.20 46.60
CA ARG A 14 -31.62 -1.10 46.24
C ARG A 14 -30.57 -0.42 45.37
N LYS A 15 -30.41 0.90 45.51
CA LYS A 15 -29.51 1.71 44.66
C LYS A 15 -28.09 1.17 44.52
N LYS A 16 -27.50 0.58 45.56
CA LYS A 16 -26.13 0.00 45.50
C LYS A 16 -26.05 -1.19 44.55
N GLN A 17 -27.06 -2.04 44.48
CA GLN A 17 -27.09 -3.19 43.56
C GLN A 17 -27.29 -2.75 42.12
N TYR A 18 -28.19 -1.79 41.89
CA TYR A 18 -28.46 -1.27 40.57
C TYR A 18 -27.27 -0.44 40.01
N ILE A 19 -26.58 0.32 40.87
CA ILE A 19 -25.34 1.03 40.46
C ILE A 19 -24.29 0.05 40.04
N SER A 20 -24.07 -1.04 40.78
CA SER A 20 -23.09 -2.07 40.39
C SER A 20 -23.44 -2.71 39.04
N LEU A 21 -24.70 -3.08 38.84
CA LEU A 21 -25.16 -3.63 37.57
C LEU A 21 -24.99 -2.63 36.42
N PHE A 22 -25.37 -1.36 36.65
CA PHE A 22 -25.20 -0.29 35.67
C PHE A 22 -23.73 -0.12 35.30
N LEU A 23 -22.80 -0.12 36.26
CA LEU A 23 -21.39 0.01 36.00
C LEU A 23 -20.83 -1.16 35.17
N VAL A 24 -21.27 -2.39 35.48
CA VAL A 24 -20.85 -3.57 34.69
C VAL A 24 -21.38 -3.48 33.27
N CYS A 25 -22.65 -3.12 33.08
CA CYS A 25 -23.20 -2.93 31.73
C CYS A 25 -22.51 -1.79 30.96
N ALA A 26 -22.29 -0.65 31.63
CA ALA A 26 -21.61 0.50 31.02
C ALA A 26 -20.19 0.16 30.61
N PHE A 27 -19.45 -0.57 31.46
CA PHE A 27 -18.12 -1.06 31.13
C PHE A 27 -18.14 -2.03 29.94
N GLY A 28 -19.08 -2.97 29.91
CA GLY A 28 -19.24 -3.91 28.79
C GLY A 28 -19.51 -3.19 27.47
N VAL A 29 -20.41 -2.20 27.47
CA VAL A 29 -20.69 -1.38 26.29
C VAL A 29 -19.44 -0.57 25.88
N CYS A 30 -18.76 0.05 26.85
CA CYS A 30 -17.56 0.84 26.58
C CYS A 30 -16.48 -0.02 25.91
N VAL A 31 -16.19 -1.22 26.43
CA VAL A 31 -15.23 -2.16 25.84
C VAL A 31 -15.67 -2.58 24.44
N SER A 32 -16.94 -2.89 24.23
CA SER A 32 -17.46 -3.29 22.91
C SER A 32 -17.29 -2.17 21.87
N VAL A 33 -17.64 -0.94 22.23
CA VAL A 33 -17.48 0.22 21.35
C VAL A 33 -16.00 0.48 21.04
N PHE A 34 -15.14 0.38 22.06
CA PHE A 34 -13.69 0.52 21.87
C PHE A 34 -13.14 -0.52 20.91
N CYS A 35 -13.53 -1.79 21.04
CA CYS A 35 -13.13 -2.85 20.11
C CYS A 35 -13.59 -2.58 18.68
N LEU A 36 -14.82 -2.08 18.49
CA LEU A 36 -15.31 -1.72 17.15
C LEU A 36 -14.47 -0.60 16.52
N PHE A 37 -14.12 0.44 17.27
CA PHE A 37 -13.24 1.51 16.78
C PHE A 37 -11.85 1.01 16.42
N LEU A 38 -11.28 0.10 17.22
CA LEU A 38 -9.99 -0.50 16.90
C LEU A 38 -10.04 -1.30 15.59
N ILE A 39 -11.07 -2.12 15.42
CA ILE A 39 -11.25 -2.94 14.21
C ILE A 39 -11.43 -2.04 12.99
N ASP A 40 -12.26 -1.01 13.08
CA ASP A 40 -12.48 -0.07 11.97
C ASP A 40 -11.20 0.69 11.60
N GLY A 41 -10.47 1.18 12.61
CA GLY A 41 -9.17 1.83 12.40
C GLY A 41 -8.13 0.91 11.72
N MET A 42 -8.03 -0.34 12.18
CA MET A 42 -7.13 -1.32 11.56
C MET A 42 -7.54 -1.66 10.12
N LEU A 43 -8.84 -1.83 9.87
CA LEU A 43 -9.37 -2.13 8.54
C LEU A 43 -9.14 -0.97 7.58
N SER A 44 -9.35 0.26 8.02
CA SER A 44 -9.11 1.47 7.24
C SER A 44 -7.62 1.62 6.87
N ALA A 45 -6.72 1.38 7.83
CA ALA A 45 -5.28 1.40 7.58
C ALA A 45 -4.85 0.31 6.59
N LEU A 46 -5.36 -0.91 6.73
CA LEU A 46 -5.09 -2.02 5.82
C LEU A 46 -5.59 -1.72 4.41
N LYS A 47 -6.81 -1.18 4.30
CA LYS A 47 -7.43 -0.81 3.01
C LYS A 47 -6.61 0.26 2.28
N MET A 48 -6.12 1.28 3.00
CA MET A 48 -5.27 2.32 2.42
C MET A 48 -3.95 1.75 1.88
N ARG A 49 -3.30 0.85 2.62
CA ARG A 49 -2.05 0.19 2.19
C ARG A 49 -2.27 -0.75 1.01
N ALA A 50 -3.38 -1.50 1.02
CA ALA A 50 -3.76 -2.35 -0.10
C ALA A 50 -3.99 -1.53 -1.38
N LYS A 51 -4.67 -0.37 -1.28
CA LYS A 51 -4.84 0.55 -2.42
C LYS A 51 -3.50 1.03 -2.99
N LEU A 52 -2.55 1.38 -2.15
CA LEU A 52 -1.21 1.76 -2.61
C LEU A 52 -0.51 0.60 -3.32
N TYR A 53 -0.55 -0.58 -2.73
CA TYR A 53 0.12 -1.77 -3.27
C TYR A 53 -0.50 -2.25 -4.58
N TYR A 54 -1.83 -2.33 -4.67
CA TYR A 54 -2.54 -2.77 -5.86
C TYR A 54 -2.86 -1.66 -6.88
N GLY A 55 -2.64 -0.40 -6.52
CA GLY A 55 -2.81 0.73 -7.45
C GLY A 55 -4.19 1.32 -7.52
N GLY A 56 -4.99 1.21 -6.47
CA GLY A 56 -6.30 1.86 -6.43
C GLY A 56 -7.42 1.00 -5.88
N ASP A 57 -8.64 1.36 -6.22
CA ASP A 57 -9.86 0.69 -5.79
C ASP A 57 -10.20 -0.53 -6.65
N LEU A 58 -9.83 -0.49 -7.93
CA LEU A 58 -10.05 -1.55 -8.91
C LEU A 58 -8.75 -1.84 -9.66
N GLN A 59 -8.47 -3.10 -9.88
CA GLN A 59 -7.34 -3.57 -10.67
C GLN A 59 -7.85 -4.43 -11.83
N PHE A 60 -7.50 -4.03 -13.06
CA PHE A 60 -7.74 -4.82 -14.25
C PHE A 60 -6.47 -5.58 -14.60
N ILE A 61 -6.56 -6.90 -14.66
CA ILE A 61 -5.44 -7.78 -14.99
C ILE A 61 -5.74 -8.42 -16.33
N GLY A 62 -4.81 -8.29 -17.28
CA GLY A 62 -4.99 -8.80 -18.64
C GLY A 62 -4.62 -10.27 -18.78
N GLY A 63 -5.23 -10.91 -19.78
CA GLY A 63 -4.86 -12.20 -20.32
C GLY A 63 -5.15 -13.42 -19.47
N THR A 64 -5.32 -14.56 -20.13
CA THR A 64 -5.52 -15.87 -19.48
C THR A 64 -4.22 -16.62 -19.19
N ARG A 65 -3.15 -16.33 -19.93
CA ARG A 65 -1.82 -16.95 -19.76
C ARG A 65 -0.77 -15.97 -19.28
N ASN A 66 -0.80 -14.74 -19.81
CA ASN A 66 0.09 -13.65 -19.40
C ASN A 66 -0.79 -12.61 -18.74
N LEU A 67 -0.54 -12.28 -17.50
CA LEU A 67 -1.29 -11.28 -16.72
C LEU A 67 -1.04 -9.84 -17.21
N TYR A 68 -0.66 -9.67 -18.49
CA TYR A 68 -0.32 -8.39 -19.11
C TYR A 68 -1.23 -8.11 -20.30
N PHE A 69 -1.57 -6.86 -20.48
CA PHE A 69 -2.24 -6.40 -21.70
C PHE A 69 -1.21 -6.19 -22.82
N ALA A 70 -1.45 -6.77 -23.97
CA ALA A 70 -0.59 -6.57 -25.14
C ALA A 70 -0.63 -5.11 -25.62
N ASP A 71 -1.81 -4.49 -25.62
CA ASP A 71 -2.00 -3.07 -25.89
C ASP A 71 -2.78 -2.41 -24.75
N TYR A 72 -2.06 -2.03 -23.70
CA TYR A 72 -2.67 -1.38 -22.55
C TYR A 72 -3.23 0.02 -22.87
N LYS A 73 -2.74 0.70 -23.94
CA LYS A 73 -3.26 2.03 -24.33
C LYS A 73 -4.67 1.92 -24.87
N ALA A 74 -4.91 0.95 -25.76
CA ALA A 74 -6.26 0.67 -26.28
C ALA A 74 -7.22 0.28 -25.15
N GLU A 75 -6.76 -0.50 -24.17
CA GLU A 75 -7.58 -0.87 -23.02
C GLU A 75 -7.88 0.33 -22.11
N ILE A 76 -6.93 1.24 -21.90
CA ILE A 76 -7.18 2.49 -21.16
C ILE A 76 -8.26 3.34 -21.85
N GLU A 77 -8.24 3.48 -23.18
CA GLU A 77 -9.25 4.24 -23.90
C GLU A 77 -10.66 3.62 -23.72
N LYS A 78 -10.78 2.30 -23.81
CA LYS A 78 -12.05 1.60 -23.53
C LYS A 78 -12.54 1.82 -22.09
N LEU A 79 -11.61 1.80 -21.12
CA LEU A 79 -11.95 2.03 -19.72
C LEU A 79 -12.41 3.47 -19.47
N LYS A 80 -11.85 4.47 -20.16
CA LYS A 80 -12.30 5.85 -20.08
C LYS A 80 -13.73 6.06 -20.59
N GLU A 81 -14.19 5.23 -21.54
CA GLU A 81 -15.58 5.28 -22.01
C GLU A 81 -16.57 4.73 -20.97
N ILE A 82 -16.12 3.83 -20.11
CA ILE A 82 -16.96 3.12 -19.14
C ILE A 82 -17.00 3.85 -17.79
N PHE A 83 -15.86 4.43 -17.37
CA PHE A 83 -15.73 5.09 -16.09
C PHE A 83 -15.94 6.60 -16.16
N PRO A 84 -16.40 7.25 -15.07
CA PRO A 84 -16.52 8.70 -15.00
C PRO A 84 -15.21 9.41 -15.34
N GLU A 85 -15.29 10.63 -15.87
CA GLU A 85 -14.10 11.45 -16.21
C GLU A 85 -13.17 11.73 -15.01
N GLU A 86 -13.72 11.71 -13.79
CA GLU A 86 -12.95 11.89 -12.54
C GLU A 86 -12.15 10.65 -12.15
N ALA A 87 -12.37 9.50 -12.80
CA ALA A 87 -11.65 8.27 -12.48
C ALA A 87 -10.20 8.33 -12.97
N ILE A 88 -9.26 8.16 -12.05
CA ILE A 88 -7.83 8.09 -12.38
C ILE A 88 -7.52 6.67 -12.87
N ILE A 89 -7.26 6.54 -14.17
CA ILE A 89 -6.88 5.29 -14.81
C ILE A 89 -5.38 5.34 -15.11
N THR A 90 -4.61 4.44 -14.49
CA THR A 90 -3.16 4.43 -14.61
C THR A 90 -2.66 3.01 -14.86
N PRO A 91 -1.71 2.82 -15.81
CA PRO A 91 -1.06 1.54 -16.00
C PRO A 91 -0.05 1.28 -14.88
N ARG A 92 0.08 0.02 -14.48
CA ARG A 92 1.14 -0.43 -13.58
C ARG A 92 1.85 -1.65 -14.16
N PHE A 93 3.12 -1.79 -13.84
CA PHE A 93 3.92 -2.98 -14.13
C PHE A 93 4.35 -3.62 -12.82
N ASP A 94 4.10 -4.92 -12.67
CA ASP A 94 4.54 -5.69 -11.51
C ASP A 94 5.51 -6.79 -11.95
N PHE A 95 6.74 -6.74 -11.45
CA PHE A 95 7.74 -7.80 -11.64
C PHE A 95 7.86 -8.63 -10.37
N ASP A 96 7.83 -9.95 -10.55
CA ASP A 96 7.96 -10.88 -9.44
C ASP A 96 9.44 -11.12 -9.04
N SER A 97 9.63 -11.74 -7.89
CA SER A 97 10.94 -12.01 -7.29
C SER A 97 11.84 -12.97 -8.05
N ARG A 98 11.32 -13.67 -9.07
CA ARG A 98 12.10 -14.64 -9.86
C ARG A 98 12.99 -13.92 -10.85
N ASN A 99 12.55 -12.76 -11.31
CA ASN A 99 13.10 -12.08 -12.46
C ASN A 99 13.76 -10.74 -12.12
N ALA A 100 13.62 -10.25 -10.89
CA ALA A 100 14.13 -8.94 -10.50
C ALA A 100 15.08 -9.00 -9.29
N ALA A 101 16.25 -8.38 -9.42
CA ALA A 101 17.20 -8.22 -8.33
C ALA A 101 17.85 -6.83 -8.37
N ILE A 102 18.23 -6.31 -7.22
CA ILE A 102 18.99 -5.07 -7.09
C ILE A 102 20.35 -5.41 -6.53
N TYR A 103 21.38 -4.82 -7.10
CA TYR A 103 22.78 -5.00 -6.70
C TYR A 103 23.40 -3.65 -6.33
N PHE A 104 24.16 -3.67 -5.26
CA PHE A 104 25.00 -2.55 -4.83
C PHE A 104 26.28 -3.08 -4.21
N GLU A 105 27.45 -2.60 -4.68
CA GLU A 105 28.79 -2.96 -4.18
C GLU A 105 29.01 -4.47 -3.98
N GLY A 106 28.51 -5.28 -4.91
CA GLY A 106 28.64 -6.75 -4.87
C GLY A 106 27.58 -7.48 -4.02
N THR A 107 26.78 -6.76 -3.27
CA THR A 107 25.64 -7.32 -2.54
C THR A 107 24.39 -7.30 -3.41
N GLY A 108 23.71 -8.44 -3.54
CA GLY A 108 22.49 -8.56 -4.34
C GLY A 108 21.29 -8.96 -3.49
N VAL A 109 20.20 -8.23 -3.64
CA VAL A 109 18.93 -8.54 -3.01
C VAL A 109 17.85 -8.80 -4.05
N ARG A 110 17.29 -9.99 -4.02
CA ARG A 110 16.13 -10.31 -4.86
C ARG A 110 14.91 -9.54 -4.38
N GLN A 111 14.28 -8.84 -5.31
CA GLN A 111 13.07 -8.09 -5.01
C GLN A 111 11.88 -9.03 -4.95
N ARG A 112 11.06 -8.92 -3.90
CA ARG A 112 9.81 -9.66 -3.84
C ARG A 112 8.84 -9.18 -4.91
N VAL A 113 8.71 -7.87 -5.03
CA VAL A 113 7.94 -7.21 -6.08
C VAL A 113 8.59 -5.88 -6.42
N VAL A 114 8.77 -5.61 -7.70
CA VAL A 114 9.11 -4.28 -8.22
C VAL A 114 7.92 -3.76 -9.00
N LYS A 115 7.48 -2.57 -8.68
CA LYS A 115 6.32 -1.93 -9.30
C LYS A 115 6.73 -0.73 -10.13
N GLY A 116 6.39 -0.78 -11.41
CA GLY A 116 6.44 0.38 -12.29
C GLY A 116 5.17 1.21 -12.13
N VAL A 117 5.33 2.48 -11.79
CA VAL A 117 4.23 3.39 -11.42
C VAL A 117 4.34 4.70 -12.18
N ASP A 118 3.21 5.28 -12.53
CA ASP A 118 3.11 6.64 -13.03
C ASP A 118 2.97 7.61 -11.82
N PHE A 119 4.10 8.17 -11.37
CA PHE A 119 4.13 9.02 -10.17
C PHE A 119 3.38 10.34 -10.32
N GLU A 120 3.16 10.84 -11.54
CA GLU A 120 2.36 12.03 -11.77
C GLU A 120 0.89 11.79 -11.45
N LYS A 121 0.35 10.69 -11.98
CA LYS A 121 -1.06 10.33 -11.77
C LYS A 121 -1.35 9.80 -10.38
N GLU A 122 -0.38 9.17 -9.74
CA GLU A 122 -0.54 8.54 -8.44
C GLU A 122 0.05 9.34 -7.27
N ALA A 123 0.42 10.60 -7.51
CA ALA A 123 1.03 11.48 -6.50
C ALA A 123 0.26 11.52 -5.18
N GLU A 124 -1.08 11.60 -5.23
CA GLU A 124 -1.94 11.63 -4.03
C GLU A 124 -1.82 10.36 -3.16
N SER A 125 -1.55 9.22 -3.79
CA SER A 125 -1.33 7.96 -3.08
C SER A 125 0.04 7.94 -2.40
N PHE A 126 1.07 8.46 -3.07
CA PHE A 126 2.44 8.49 -2.56
C PHE A 126 2.66 9.55 -1.47
N LYS A 127 1.89 10.64 -1.43
CA LYS A 127 1.86 11.60 -0.32
C LYS A 127 1.52 10.96 1.03
N LYS A 128 0.83 9.83 1.02
CA LYS A 128 0.44 9.07 2.23
C LYS A 128 1.50 8.08 2.69
N VAL A 129 2.56 7.90 1.91
CA VAL A 129 3.68 7.01 2.24
C VAL A 129 4.61 7.72 3.22
N THR A 130 5.03 7.01 4.26
CA THR A 130 6.00 7.54 5.22
C THR A 130 7.42 7.30 4.72
N PHE A 131 8.11 8.36 4.35
CA PHE A 131 9.52 8.32 3.98
C PHE A 131 10.42 8.43 5.20
N VAL A 132 11.47 7.62 5.24
CA VAL A 132 12.56 7.70 6.23
C VAL A 132 13.60 8.71 5.75
N SER A 133 13.87 8.73 4.44
CA SER A 133 14.81 9.64 3.77
C SER A 133 14.41 9.81 2.31
N GLY A 134 14.67 10.97 1.73
CA GLY A 134 14.27 11.31 0.37
C GLY A 134 12.76 11.52 0.19
N SER A 135 12.32 11.56 -1.05
CA SER A 135 10.92 11.76 -1.41
C SER A 135 10.57 11.05 -2.72
N PHE A 136 9.29 11.09 -3.12
CA PHE A 136 8.84 10.58 -4.42
C PHE A 136 8.73 11.67 -5.50
N GLU A 137 8.89 12.94 -5.14
CA GLU A 137 8.60 14.08 -6.03
C GLU A 137 9.49 14.12 -7.28
N GLU A 138 10.74 13.66 -7.17
CA GLU A 138 11.69 13.59 -8.27
C GLU A 138 11.64 12.26 -9.05
N MET A 139 10.63 11.43 -8.81
CA MET A 139 10.52 10.11 -9.47
C MET A 139 9.97 10.19 -10.88
N ALA A 140 9.09 11.18 -11.16
CA ALA A 140 8.48 11.32 -12.47
C ALA A 140 9.53 11.62 -13.55
N GLY A 141 9.57 10.79 -14.60
CA GLY A 141 10.52 10.94 -15.71
C GLY A 141 11.99 10.65 -15.37
N SER A 142 12.31 10.23 -14.14
CA SER A 142 13.67 9.96 -13.72
C SER A 142 14.02 8.47 -13.74
N ASN A 143 15.33 8.17 -13.76
CA ASN A 143 15.86 6.82 -13.53
C ASN A 143 16.02 6.57 -12.01
N GLY A 144 14.98 6.92 -11.24
CA GLY A 144 14.96 6.76 -9.80
C GLY A 144 14.31 5.46 -9.34
N ILE A 145 14.66 5.05 -8.12
CA ILE A 145 14.02 3.95 -7.43
C ILE A 145 13.69 4.34 -5.98
N LEU A 146 12.51 3.95 -5.53
CA LEU A 146 12.12 4.00 -4.12
C LEU A 146 12.28 2.61 -3.52
N LEU A 147 13.02 2.52 -2.42
CA LEU A 147 13.28 1.28 -1.73
C LEU A 147 12.55 1.23 -0.39
N SER A 148 12.03 0.06 -0.04
CA SER A 148 11.58 -0.15 1.34
C SER A 148 12.77 -0.19 2.29
N LYS A 149 12.57 0.27 3.53
CA LYS A 149 13.61 0.31 4.57
C LYS A 149 14.36 -1.02 4.75
N PRO A 150 13.69 -2.21 4.76
CA PRO A 150 14.42 -3.48 4.86
C PRO A 150 15.35 -3.76 3.68
N ILE A 151 14.92 -3.41 2.45
CA ILE A 151 15.75 -3.60 1.26
C ILE A 151 16.97 -2.66 1.30
N ALA A 152 16.75 -1.39 1.62
CA ALA A 152 17.83 -0.42 1.75
C ALA A 152 18.85 -0.84 2.84
N ALA A 153 18.37 -1.40 3.96
CA ALA A 153 19.25 -1.91 5.02
C ALA A 153 20.04 -3.15 4.60
N MET A 154 19.44 -4.06 3.81
CA MET A 154 20.15 -5.25 3.30
C MET A 154 21.22 -4.90 2.26
N LEU A 155 21.02 -3.85 1.48
CA LEU A 155 21.96 -3.35 0.50
C LEU A 155 22.95 -2.34 1.07
N GLU A 156 22.70 -1.84 2.30
CA GLU A 156 23.46 -0.76 2.96
C GLU A 156 23.50 0.55 2.17
N VAL A 157 22.43 0.82 1.38
CA VAL A 157 22.33 2.00 0.51
C VAL A 157 21.65 3.17 1.21
N LYS A 158 22.00 4.37 0.72
CA LYS A 158 21.41 5.66 1.12
C LYS A 158 20.77 6.34 -0.09
N VAL A 159 20.00 7.38 0.16
CA VAL A 159 19.47 8.26 -0.89
C VAL A 159 20.64 8.93 -1.61
N GLY A 160 20.61 8.90 -2.95
CA GLY A 160 21.67 9.38 -3.83
C GLY A 160 22.59 8.28 -4.35
N ASP A 161 22.59 7.08 -3.75
CA ASP A 161 23.41 5.99 -4.23
C ASP A 161 22.87 5.41 -5.55
N MET A 162 23.78 4.95 -6.41
CA MET A 162 23.44 4.33 -7.68
C MET A 162 23.42 2.81 -7.55
N VAL A 163 22.26 2.21 -7.75
CA VAL A 163 22.05 0.75 -7.66
C VAL A 163 21.84 0.16 -9.05
N THR A 164 22.31 -1.06 -9.26
CA THR A 164 22.08 -1.79 -10.50
C THR A 164 20.83 -2.66 -10.36
N PHE A 165 19.78 -2.31 -11.09
CA PHE A 165 18.59 -3.14 -11.22
C PHE A 165 18.78 -4.14 -12.35
N MET A 166 18.63 -5.41 -12.05
CA MET A 166 18.71 -6.51 -12.98
C MET A 166 17.33 -7.11 -13.18
N LEU A 167 16.91 -7.19 -14.44
CA LEU A 167 15.66 -7.80 -14.85
C LEU A 167 15.93 -8.94 -15.82
N ARG A 168 15.29 -10.08 -15.59
CA ARG A 168 15.29 -11.20 -16.53
C ARG A 168 13.96 -11.21 -17.28
N ASN A 169 14.02 -11.14 -18.61
CA ASN A 169 12.83 -11.22 -19.44
C ASN A 169 12.32 -12.67 -19.62
N SER A 170 11.17 -12.83 -20.29
CA SER A 170 10.56 -14.14 -20.57
C SER A 170 11.43 -15.05 -21.45
N GLU A 171 12.34 -14.48 -22.21
CA GLU A 171 13.29 -15.21 -23.06
C GLU A 171 14.61 -15.52 -22.36
N ASN A 172 14.67 -15.28 -21.04
CA ASN A 172 15.83 -15.52 -20.17
C ASN A 172 17.02 -14.57 -20.42
N TYR A 173 16.84 -13.48 -21.19
CA TYR A 173 17.86 -12.43 -21.31
C TYR A 173 17.88 -11.57 -20.05
N ILE A 174 19.08 -11.16 -19.68
CA ILE A 174 19.31 -10.28 -18.52
C ILE A 174 19.51 -8.87 -19.04
N ASN A 175 18.64 -7.96 -18.61
CA ASN A 175 18.80 -6.54 -18.80
C ASN A 175 19.19 -5.90 -17.47
N THR A 176 20.07 -4.92 -17.52
CA THR A 176 20.49 -4.16 -16.34
C THR A 176 20.28 -2.68 -16.58
N VAL A 177 19.77 -2.01 -15.57
CA VAL A 177 19.57 -0.55 -15.57
C VAL A 177 20.18 0.03 -14.30
N LEU A 178 20.89 1.14 -14.44
CA LEU A 178 21.43 1.89 -13.31
C LEU A 178 20.38 2.87 -12.83
N LEU A 179 20.03 2.80 -11.54
CA LEU A 179 18.98 3.59 -10.90
C LEU A 179 19.54 4.32 -9.70
N GLU A 180 19.12 5.57 -9.52
CA GLU A 180 19.44 6.36 -8.33
C GLU A 180 18.38 6.14 -7.25
N VAL A 181 18.81 5.88 -6.02
CA VAL A 181 17.91 5.77 -4.86
C VAL A 181 17.40 7.16 -4.50
N LYS A 182 16.15 7.49 -4.86
CA LYS A 182 15.52 8.79 -4.60
C LYS A 182 14.81 8.86 -3.25
N GLY A 183 14.43 7.71 -2.70
CA GLY A 183 13.78 7.68 -1.41
C GLY A 183 13.75 6.29 -0.78
N ILE A 184 13.75 6.30 0.54
CA ILE A 184 13.62 5.11 1.38
C ILE A 184 12.36 5.29 2.21
N PHE A 185 11.38 4.40 2.01
CA PHE A 185 10.11 4.45 2.70
C PHE A 185 9.95 3.33 3.72
N THR A 186 9.08 3.55 4.69
CA THR A 186 8.71 2.53 5.66
C THR A 186 7.29 2.03 5.39
N ASP A 187 7.17 0.73 5.22
CA ASP A 187 5.88 0.04 5.20
C ASP A 187 6.01 -1.24 6.01
N SER A 188 5.38 -1.26 7.17
CA SER A 188 5.37 -2.43 8.06
C SER A 188 4.35 -3.48 7.65
N SER A 189 3.58 -3.25 6.57
CA SER A 189 2.63 -4.22 6.06
C SER A 189 3.31 -5.35 5.31
N VAL A 190 2.64 -6.49 5.25
CA VAL A 190 3.08 -7.65 4.44
C VAL A 190 3.20 -7.29 2.95
N PHE A 191 2.48 -6.27 2.50
CA PHE A 191 2.46 -5.83 1.11
C PHE A 191 3.72 -5.03 0.73
N GLY A 192 4.14 -4.08 1.57
CA GLY A 192 5.18 -3.12 1.21
C GLY A 192 6.58 -3.44 1.72
N MET A 193 6.74 -4.39 2.65
CA MET A 193 8.01 -4.63 3.35
C MET A 193 9.19 -4.93 2.42
N TYR A 194 8.96 -5.63 1.30
CA TYR A 194 9.98 -5.98 0.30
C TYR A 194 9.57 -5.52 -1.09
N THR A 195 8.98 -4.35 -1.19
CA THR A 195 8.54 -3.75 -2.45
C THR A 195 9.44 -2.58 -2.80
N SER A 196 9.72 -2.43 -4.08
CA SER A 196 10.39 -1.27 -4.65
C SER A 196 9.50 -0.64 -5.71
N TYR A 197 9.55 0.69 -5.83
CA TYR A 197 8.80 1.42 -6.85
C TYR A 197 9.76 2.15 -7.77
N MET A 198 9.46 2.14 -9.07
CA MET A 198 10.23 2.87 -10.08
C MET A 198 9.28 3.52 -11.09
N TYR A 199 9.79 4.49 -11.84
CA TYR A 199 8.99 5.11 -12.87
C TYR A 199 8.70 4.13 -14.01
N ILE A 200 7.44 4.03 -14.42
CA ILE A 200 6.98 3.07 -15.43
C ILE A 200 7.71 3.21 -16.78
N GLY A 201 8.15 4.44 -17.12
CA GLY A 201 8.89 4.71 -18.36
C GLY A 201 10.24 4.00 -18.43
N VAL A 202 10.91 3.78 -17.31
CA VAL A 202 12.20 3.06 -17.25
C VAL A 202 12.08 1.58 -17.61
N LEU A 203 10.92 0.98 -17.33
CA LEU A 203 10.65 -0.43 -17.59
C LEU A 203 10.20 -0.71 -19.02
N ARG A 204 9.99 0.33 -19.84
CA ARG A 204 9.46 0.24 -21.21
C ARG A 204 10.54 0.31 -22.27
N ASN A 205 11.74 0.76 -21.92
CA ASN A 205 12.90 0.82 -22.77
C ASN A 205 13.77 -0.43 -22.55
#